data_3eb859e4add917090235f9bf26530efa
#
_entry.id   3eb859e4add917090235f9bf26530efa
#
_cell.length_a   1.000
_cell.length_b   1.000
_cell.length_c   1.000
_cell.angle_alpha   90.00
_cell.angle_beta   90.00
_cell.angle_gamma   90.00
#
_symmetry.space_group_name_H-M   'P 1'
#
loop_
_entity.id
_entity.type
_entity.pdbx_description
1 polymer ?
#
loop_
_entity_poly.entity_id
_entity_poly.type
_entity_poly.pdbx_seq_one_letter_code
_entity_poly.pdbx_strand_id
1 'polypeptide(L)'
;MVSSISITLILSLIPLSTESAPSDYVGRQRCIECHSGEHRLWATSHHASAMLQPGEKLATAKFDGATVNAGGVLSRFFFENGSPQVEVTDRSGQKTLPVKYFFGIEPCQQILIEQPNGRLQSYPVAWSTGTGERKKGWYSLFPGEETPPGDPLHWTGSLNNWNHMCAECHSTGVVKNFNAQKNIFETRYEEIDVSCEACHGPGSSHVEWAVRPKEMEPGSNSERLS
;
A
#
# COMPACT_ATOMS: atom_id res chain seq x y z
N MET A 1 -19.18 50.35 -59.57
CA MET A 1 -19.55 50.36 -58.17
C MET A 1 -18.98 49.12 -57.49
N VAL A 2 -17.86 49.23 -56.78
CA VAL A 2 -17.23 48.11 -56.10
C VAL A 2 -17.54 48.26 -54.63
N SER A 3 -18.29 47.31 -54.07
CA SER A 3 -18.69 47.34 -52.66
C SER A 3 -17.61 46.65 -51.83
N SER A 4 -16.96 47.42 -50.97
CA SER A 4 -15.97 46.90 -50.01
C SER A 4 -16.67 46.27 -48.81
N ILE A 5 -16.49 44.98 -48.62
CA ILE A 5 -16.96 44.25 -47.43
C ILE A 5 -15.85 44.30 -46.39
N SER A 6 -16.09 45.04 -45.29
CA SER A 6 -15.19 45.04 -44.10
C SER A 6 -15.50 43.80 -43.26
N ILE A 7 -14.54 42.90 -43.15
CA ILE A 7 -14.60 41.76 -42.24
C ILE A 7 -14.02 42.19 -40.86
N THR A 8 -14.89 42.32 -39.89
CA THR A 8 -14.47 42.56 -38.47
C THR A 8 -14.05 41.24 -37.84
N LEU A 9 -12.77 41.11 -37.58
CA LEU A 9 -12.21 39.95 -36.87
C LEU A 9 -12.50 40.09 -35.38
N ILE A 10 -13.43 39.30 -34.86
CA ILE A 10 -13.70 39.21 -33.40
C ILE A 10 -12.70 38.27 -32.82
N LEU A 11 -11.69 38.81 -32.11
CA LEU A 11 -10.71 38.04 -31.33
C LEU A 11 -11.36 37.60 -30.02
N SER A 12 -11.85 36.35 -29.96
CA SER A 12 -12.37 35.76 -28.71
C SER A 12 -11.20 35.49 -27.74
N LEU A 13 -11.10 36.26 -26.68
CA LEU A 13 -10.22 35.94 -25.54
C LEU A 13 -10.77 34.70 -24.84
N ILE A 14 -10.18 33.55 -25.11
CA ILE A 14 -10.40 32.31 -24.35
C ILE A 14 -9.68 32.51 -23.01
N PRO A 15 -10.36 32.47 -21.85
CA PRO A 15 -9.68 32.52 -20.57
C PRO A 15 -8.74 31.31 -20.48
N LEU A 16 -7.45 31.55 -20.28
CA LEU A 16 -6.49 30.51 -19.89
C LEU A 16 -6.91 30.04 -18.50
N SER A 17 -7.51 28.85 -18.42
CA SER A 17 -7.68 28.16 -17.16
C SER A 17 -6.29 27.85 -16.64
N THR A 18 -5.86 28.51 -15.57
CA THR A 18 -4.66 28.14 -14.85
C THR A 18 -4.95 26.81 -14.15
N GLU A 19 -4.63 25.72 -14.82
CA GLU A 19 -4.63 24.40 -14.20
C GLU A 19 -3.60 24.45 -13.08
N SER A 20 -4.03 24.27 -11.83
CA SER A 20 -3.11 24.18 -10.70
C SER A 20 -2.19 22.99 -10.92
N ALA A 21 -0.90 23.13 -10.59
CA ALA A 21 0.03 22.02 -10.62
C ALA A 21 -0.54 20.85 -9.78
N PRO A 22 -0.35 19.59 -10.23
CA PRO A 22 -0.79 18.45 -9.46
C PRO A 22 -0.15 18.47 -8.07
N SER A 23 -0.95 18.13 -7.05
CA SER A 23 -0.46 18.05 -5.67
C SER A 23 0.40 16.80 -5.50
N ASP A 24 1.51 16.92 -4.76
CA ASP A 24 2.42 15.82 -4.46
C ASP A 24 2.14 15.24 -3.07
N TYR A 25 2.49 13.97 -2.89
CA TYR A 25 2.50 13.33 -1.57
C TYR A 25 3.58 13.95 -0.70
N VAL A 26 3.30 14.14 0.58
CA VAL A 26 4.23 14.77 1.55
C VAL A 26 4.56 13.88 2.74
N GLY A 27 3.86 12.74 2.86
CA GLY A 27 3.99 11.79 3.95
C GLY A 27 3.34 12.24 5.26
N ARG A 28 2.95 11.27 6.08
CA ARG A 28 2.20 11.52 7.34
C ARG A 28 2.92 12.45 8.32
N GLN A 29 4.26 12.51 8.29
CA GLN A 29 5.01 13.36 9.21
C GLN A 29 4.62 14.83 9.08
N ARG A 30 4.35 15.29 7.86
CA ARG A 30 3.85 16.65 7.61
C ARG A 30 2.44 16.86 8.15
N CYS A 31 1.61 15.84 8.12
CA CYS A 31 0.25 15.90 8.66
C CYS A 31 0.24 15.98 10.19
N ILE A 32 1.10 15.20 10.86
CA ILE A 32 1.19 15.11 12.33
C ILE A 32 1.53 16.46 12.97
N GLU A 33 2.30 17.32 12.30
CA GLU A 33 2.70 18.63 12.80
C GLU A 33 1.49 19.49 13.22
N CYS A 34 0.35 19.33 12.52
CA CYS A 34 -0.88 20.06 12.81
C CYS A 34 -2.01 19.13 13.30
N HIS A 35 -2.06 17.89 12.87
CA HIS A 35 -3.14 16.92 13.10
C HIS A 35 -2.73 15.80 14.07
N SER A 36 -2.07 16.12 15.17
CA SER A 36 -1.58 15.12 16.13
C SER A 36 -2.70 14.34 16.82
N GLY A 37 -3.92 14.90 16.92
CA GLY A 37 -5.11 14.25 17.47
C GLY A 37 -5.59 13.12 16.58
N GLU A 38 -5.78 13.40 15.32
CA GLU A 38 -6.21 12.48 14.28
C GLU A 38 -5.17 11.38 14.07
N HIS A 39 -3.89 11.74 14.09
CA HIS A 39 -2.81 10.76 14.01
C HIS A 39 -2.85 9.75 15.17
N ARG A 40 -3.13 10.17 16.40
CA ARG A 40 -3.24 9.22 17.55
C ARG A 40 -4.37 8.21 17.35
N LEU A 41 -5.50 8.63 16.77
CA LEU A 41 -6.62 7.72 16.45
C LEU A 41 -6.25 6.78 15.32
N TRP A 42 -5.66 7.30 14.24
CA TRP A 42 -5.20 6.51 13.11
C TRP A 42 -4.15 5.47 13.53
N ALA A 43 -3.18 5.83 14.37
CA ALA A 43 -2.08 4.95 14.80
C ALA A 43 -2.55 3.69 15.56
N THR A 44 -3.79 3.67 16.07
CA THR A 44 -4.40 2.49 16.70
C THR A 44 -5.33 1.71 15.77
N SER A 45 -5.48 2.16 14.53
CA SER A 45 -6.37 1.53 13.55
C SER A 45 -5.68 0.38 12.79
N HIS A 46 -6.51 -0.45 12.15
CA HIS A 46 -6.01 -1.48 11.24
C HIS A 46 -5.31 -0.88 10.00
N HIS A 47 -5.62 0.36 9.62
CA HIS A 47 -4.97 1.04 8.51
C HIS A 47 -3.47 1.27 8.77
N ALA A 48 -3.12 1.70 9.99
CA ALA A 48 -1.72 1.90 10.40
C ALA A 48 -0.89 0.60 10.42
N SER A 49 -1.58 -0.53 10.42
CA SER A 49 -0.97 -1.86 10.48
C SER A 49 -1.40 -2.73 9.30
N ALA A 50 -1.87 -2.11 8.22
CA ALA A 50 -2.26 -2.81 6.99
C ALA A 50 -1.10 -3.59 6.41
N MET A 51 0.12 -3.06 6.58
CA MET A 51 1.39 -3.69 6.21
C MET A 51 2.39 -3.54 7.37
N LEU A 52 3.10 -4.61 7.71
CA LEU A 52 4.07 -4.64 8.79
C LEU A 52 5.40 -5.20 8.30
N GLN A 53 6.49 -4.66 8.84
CA GLN A 53 7.81 -5.23 8.65
C GLN A 53 8.10 -6.33 9.66
N PRO A 54 8.98 -7.30 9.35
CA PRO A 54 9.46 -8.25 10.34
C PRO A 54 10.09 -7.52 11.56
N GLY A 55 9.67 -7.95 12.76
CA GLY A 55 10.14 -7.34 14.02
C GLY A 55 9.18 -6.30 14.60
N GLU A 56 8.19 -5.82 13.85
CA GLU A 56 7.17 -4.96 14.42
C GLU A 56 6.27 -5.71 15.41
N LYS A 57 5.84 -5.01 16.47
CA LYS A 57 5.12 -5.61 17.60
C LYS A 57 3.84 -6.36 17.19
N LEU A 58 3.15 -5.87 16.17
CA LEU A 58 1.91 -6.46 15.67
C LEU A 58 2.12 -7.62 14.67
N ALA A 59 3.35 -7.87 14.24
CA ALA A 59 3.72 -9.06 13.47
C ALA A 59 3.77 -10.26 14.43
N THR A 60 2.61 -10.86 14.73
CA THR A 60 2.43 -11.86 15.79
C THR A 60 2.54 -13.31 15.31
N ALA A 61 2.68 -13.53 14.00
CA ALA A 61 2.87 -14.85 13.42
C ALA A 61 4.12 -15.52 13.98
N LYS A 62 4.00 -16.81 14.33
CA LYS A 62 5.11 -17.55 14.96
C LYS A 62 5.93 -18.33 13.94
N PHE A 63 7.23 -18.23 14.08
CA PHE A 63 8.24 -18.92 13.27
C PHE A 63 9.02 -19.89 14.15
N ASP A 64 8.31 -20.85 14.76
CA ASP A 64 8.80 -21.82 15.75
C ASP A 64 9.07 -23.23 15.16
N GLY A 65 9.16 -23.32 13.84
CA GLY A 65 9.37 -24.59 13.13
C GLY A 65 8.07 -25.29 12.70
N ALA A 66 6.91 -24.65 12.92
CA ALA A 66 5.61 -25.17 12.50
C ALA A 66 5.57 -25.43 11.00
N THR A 67 4.83 -26.47 10.60
CA THR A 67 4.67 -26.87 9.20
C THR A 67 3.21 -26.84 8.77
N VAL A 68 2.96 -26.45 7.51
CA VAL A 68 1.63 -26.50 6.86
C VAL A 68 1.78 -27.00 5.44
N ASN A 69 0.85 -27.85 5.01
CA ASN A 69 0.71 -28.20 3.61
C ASN A 69 -0.45 -27.39 3.00
N ALA A 70 -0.18 -26.68 1.93
CA ALA A 70 -1.15 -25.86 1.23
C ALA A 70 -0.95 -26.03 -0.28
N GLY A 71 -1.94 -26.57 -0.98
CA GLY A 71 -1.90 -26.71 -2.43
C GLY A 71 -0.76 -27.59 -2.96
N GLY A 72 -0.38 -28.64 -2.24
CA GLY A 72 0.75 -29.51 -2.58
C GLY A 72 2.13 -28.93 -2.24
N VAL A 73 2.17 -27.79 -1.54
CA VAL A 73 3.38 -27.11 -1.08
C VAL A 73 3.51 -27.28 0.42
N LEU A 74 4.56 -27.99 0.87
CA LEU A 74 4.88 -28.09 2.28
C LEU A 74 5.72 -26.87 2.70
N SER A 75 5.25 -26.15 3.70
CA SER A 75 5.87 -24.94 4.24
C SER A 75 6.34 -25.18 5.67
N ARG A 76 7.55 -24.74 6.01
CA ARG A 76 8.07 -24.69 7.38
C ARG A 76 8.48 -23.27 7.73
N PHE A 77 7.97 -22.73 8.84
CA PHE A 77 8.17 -21.35 9.29
C PHE A 77 9.19 -21.32 10.41
N PHE A 78 10.30 -20.60 10.24
CA PHE A 78 11.38 -20.55 11.24
C PHE A 78 12.13 -19.20 11.17
N PHE A 79 12.94 -18.92 12.18
CA PHE A 79 13.89 -17.80 12.14
C PHE A 79 15.27 -18.28 11.72
N GLU A 80 15.92 -17.51 10.84
CA GLU A 80 17.33 -17.65 10.52
C GLU A 80 18.01 -16.30 10.70
N ASN A 81 19.04 -16.26 11.55
CA ASN A 81 19.76 -15.01 11.89
C ASN A 81 18.83 -13.85 12.30
N GLY A 82 17.75 -14.15 13.03
CA GLY A 82 16.78 -13.15 13.49
C GLY A 82 15.75 -12.71 12.43
N SER A 83 15.82 -13.22 11.20
CA SER A 83 14.88 -12.92 10.13
C SER A 83 13.90 -14.07 9.91
N PRO A 84 12.59 -13.80 9.74
CA PRO A 84 11.60 -14.84 9.49
C PRO A 84 11.76 -15.42 8.08
N GLN A 85 11.77 -16.74 8.00
CA GLN A 85 11.95 -17.50 6.78
C GLN A 85 10.81 -18.51 6.59
N VAL A 86 10.49 -18.81 5.35
CA VAL A 86 9.69 -19.97 4.99
C VAL A 86 10.51 -20.92 4.12
N GLU A 87 10.64 -22.16 4.58
CA GLU A 87 11.18 -23.24 3.77
C GLU A 87 10.02 -23.86 3.01
N VAL A 88 10.13 -23.83 1.69
CA VAL A 88 9.12 -24.29 0.76
C VAL A 88 9.61 -25.56 0.11
N THR A 89 8.85 -26.64 0.22
CA THR A 89 9.11 -27.91 -0.48
C THR A 89 7.94 -28.21 -1.41
N ASP A 90 8.20 -28.26 -2.70
CA ASP A 90 7.24 -28.61 -3.74
C ASP A 90 7.86 -29.56 -4.77
N ARG A 91 7.16 -29.82 -5.88
CA ARG A 91 7.64 -30.72 -6.96
C ARG A 91 8.93 -30.21 -7.63
N SER A 92 9.28 -28.95 -7.50
CA SER A 92 10.51 -28.35 -8.04
C SER A 92 11.72 -28.49 -7.11
N GLY A 93 11.49 -28.95 -5.88
CA GLY A 93 12.53 -29.11 -4.85
C GLY A 93 12.26 -28.29 -3.60
N GLN A 94 13.32 -28.06 -2.84
CA GLN A 94 13.29 -27.31 -1.58
C GLN A 94 14.03 -26.00 -1.74
N LYS A 95 13.46 -24.91 -1.20
CA LYS A 95 14.07 -23.59 -1.15
C LYS A 95 13.66 -22.84 0.10
N THR A 96 14.55 -21.99 0.61
CA THR A 96 14.28 -21.07 1.73
C THR A 96 14.07 -19.67 1.18
N LEU A 97 13.03 -19.01 1.64
CA LEU A 97 12.60 -17.69 1.16
C LEU A 97 12.41 -16.75 2.35
N PRO A 98 12.99 -15.54 2.32
CA PRO A 98 12.77 -14.55 3.36
C PRO A 98 11.36 -13.97 3.29
N VAL A 99 10.75 -13.78 4.46
CA VAL A 99 9.49 -13.03 4.58
C VAL A 99 9.81 -11.54 4.54
N LYS A 100 9.26 -10.84 3.56
CA LYS A 100 9.51 -9.42 3.35
C LYS A 100 8.58 -8.53 4.18
N TYR A 101 7.28 -8.87 4.21
CA TYR A 101 6.24 -8.15 4.93
C TYR A 101 5.20 -9.10 5.47
N PHE A 102 4.47 -8.63 6.49
CA PHE A 102 3.19 -9.18 6.90
C PHE A 102 2.10 -8.21 6.50
N PHE A 103 0.92 -8.70 6.14
CA PHE A 103 -0.23 -7.86 5.91
C PHE A 103 -1.50 -8.44 6.56
N GLY A 104 -2.36 -7.52 7.03
CA GLY A 104 -3.46 -7.84 7.91
C GLY A 104 -3.02 -8.01 9.37
N ILE A 105 -3.98 -7.86 10.28
CA ILE A 105 -3.77 -7.98 11.73
C ILE A 105 -4.69 -9.06 12.27
N GLU A 106 -5.99 -8.87 12.13
CA GLU A 106 -7.06 -9.71 12.64
C GLU A 106 -8.12 -9.94 11.56
N PRO A 107 -8.67 -11.12 11.46
CA PRO A 107 -8.41 -12.33 12.27
C PRO A 107 -7.17 -13.11 11.83
N CYS A 108 -6.46 -12.64 10.80
CA CYS A 108 -5.27 -13.33 10.29
C CYS A 108 -4.20 -12.37 9.75
N GLN A 109 -2.98 -12.85 9.75
CA GLN A 109 -1.83 -12.25 9.08
C GLN A 109 -1.37 -13.15 7.95
N GLN A 110 -1.23 -12.58 6.77
CA GLN A 110 -0.61 -13.25 5.63
C GLN A 110 0.82 -12.72 5.43
N ILE A 111 1.67 -13.47 4.74
CA ILE A 111 3.05 -13.08 4.49
C ILE A 111 3.27 -12.78 3.01
N LEU A 112 4.14 -11.82 2.75
CA LEU A 112 4.64 -11.52 1.41
C LEU A 112 6.07 -12.02 1.26
N ILE A 113 6.29 -12.75 0.18
CA ILE A 113 7.58 -13.30 -0.22
C ILE A 113 8.11 -12.52 -1.42
N GLU A 114 9.33 -12.04 -1.30
CA GLU A 114 10.01 -11.40 -2.43
C GLU A 114 10.46 -12.44 -3.45
N GLN A 115 10.16 -12.19 -4.71
CA GLN A 115 10.52 -13.02 -5.85
C GLN A 115 11.37 -12.20 -6.82
N PRO A 116 12.09 -12.85 -7.75
CA PRO A 116 12.85 -12.14 -8.78
C PRO A 116 12.03 -11.08 -9.52
N ASN A 117 12.71 -10.09 -10.07
CA ASN A 117 12.13 -9.02 -10.86
C ASN A 117 11.19 -8.07 -10.06
N GLY A 118 11.48 -7.86 -8.78
CA GLY A 118 10.76 -6.94 -7.91
C GLY A 118 9.32 -7.38 -7.56
N ARG A 119 9.00 -8.66 -7.76
CA ARG A 119 7.69 -9.21 -7.41
C ARG A 119 7.58 -9.46 -5.93
N LEU A 120 6.48 -9.01 -5.33
CA LEU A 120 6.04 -9.44 -4.01
C LEU A 120 4.83 -10.35 -4.19
N GLN A 121 4.91 -11.56 -3.65
CA GLN A 121 3.86 -12.57 -3.78
C GLN A 121 3.20 -12.85 -2.44
N SER A 122 1.87 -12.81 -2.44
CA SER A 122 1.11 -13.22 -1.27
C SER A 122 1.17 -14.75 -1.16
N TYR A 123 1.56 -15.23 0.03
CA TYR A 123 1.78 -16.65 0.27
C TYR A 123 0.46 -17.37 0.62
N PRO A 124 0.21 -18.61 0.18
CA PRO A 124 -1.09 -19.27 0.32
C PRO A 124 -1.39 -19.77 1.73
N VAL A 125 -0.60 -19.32 2.72
CA VAL A 125 -0.75 -19.67 4.14
C VAL A 125 -0.85 -18.41 4.95
N ALA A 126 -1.73 -18.40 5.95
CA ALA A 126 -1.90 -17.29 6.86
C ALA A 126 -1.78 -17.76 8.32
N TRP A 127 -1.42 -16.82 9.19
CA TRP A 127 -1.42 -16.99 10.63
C TRP A 127 -2.75 -16.51 11.21
N SER A 128 -3.54 -17.41 11.82
CA SER A 128 -4.71 -17.01 12.61
C SER A 128 -4.27 -16.43 13.94
N THR A 129 -4.78 -15.24 14.29
CA THR A 129 -4.54 -14.60 15.58
C THR A 129 -5.35 -15.22 16.71
N GLY A 130 -6.36 -16.02 16.36
CA GLY A 130 -7.28 -16.68 17.31
C GLY A 130 -8.41 -15.79 17.78
N THR A 131 -8.63 -14.62 17.16
CA THR A 131 -9.73 -13.69 17.48
C THR A 131 -11.04 -14.03 16.77
N GLY A 132 -11.02 -14.95 15.77
CA GLY A 132 -12.20 -15.46 15.08
C GLY A 132 -12.53 -16.89 15.47
N GLU A 133 -13.30 -17.57 14.64
CA GLU A 133 -13.67 -18.99 14.82
C GLU A 133 -12.48 -19.95 14.73
N ARG A 134 -11.41 -19.53 14.06
CA ARG A 134 -10.23 -20.36 13.82
C ARG A 134 -9.26 -20.26 15.01
N LYS A 135 -8.75 -21.41 15.47
CA LYS A 135 -7.71 -21.46 16.50
C LYS A 135 -6.45 -20.75 16.03
N LYS A 136 -5.72 -20.19 16.99
CA LYS A 136 -4.41 -19.54 16.75
C LYS A 136 -3.42 -20.53 16.12
N GLY A 137 -2.81 -20.14 15.02
CA GLY A 137 -1.83 -20.99 14.30
C GLY A 137 -1.80 -20.73 12.79
N TRP A 138 -0.84 -21.35 12.14
CA TRP A 138 -0.73 -21.35 10.68
C TRP A 138 -1.81 -22.24 10.04
N TYR A 139 -2.34 -21.81 8.89
CA TYR A 139 -3.33 -22.57 8.15
C TYR A 139 -3.30 -22.24 6.66
N SER A 140 -3.75 -23.19 5.83
CA SER A 140 -3.93 -22.98 4.39
C SER A 140 -5.12 -22.07 4.12
N LEU A 141 -4.97 -21.09 3.25
CA LEU A 141 -6.06 -20.24 2.75
C LEU A 141 -6.93 -21.02 1.74
N PHE A 142 -6.37 -22.01 1.06
CA PHE A 142 -7.02 -22.82 0.01
C PHE A 142 -6.90 -24.30 0.35
N PRO A 143 -7.62 -24.79 1.40
CA PRO A 143 -7.51 -26.18 1.82
C PRO A 143 -8.10 -27.12 0.76
N GLY A 144 -7.33 -28.16 0.38
CA GLY A 144 -7.77 -29.15 -0.59
C GLY A 144 -7.60 -28.76 -2.07
N GLU A 145 -7.17 -27.54 -2.36
CA GLU A 145 -6.88 -27.11 -3.73
C GLU A 145 -5.39 -27.27 -4.04
N GLU A 146 -5.08 -27.90 -5.16
CA GLU A 146 -3.73 -27.96 -5.71
C GLU A 146 -3.67 -27.13 -6.98
N THR A 147 -2.82 -26.10 -6.97
CA THR A 147 -2.55 -25.26 -8.14
C THR A 147 -1.13 -25.53 -8.62
N PRO A 148 -0.94 -26.02 -9.85
CA PRO A 148 0.39 -26.32 -10.37
C PRO A 148 1.18 -25.02 -10.66
N PRO A 149 2.52 -25.07 -10.64
CA PRO A 149 3.34 -23.97 -11.11
C PRO A 149 2.97 -23.54 -12.53
N GLY A 150 2.83 -22.24 -12.75
CA GLY A 150 2.39 -21.67 -14.03
C GLY A 150 0.89 -21.36 -14.10
N ASP A 151 0.08 -21.88 -13.19
CA ASP A 151 -1.31 -21.46 -13.04
C ASP A 151 -1.36 -20.02 -12.49
N PRO A 152 -2.22 -19.12 -13.00
CA PRO A 152 -2.40 -17.78 -12.44
C PRO A 152 -2.78 -17.75 -10.96
N LEU A 153 -3.46 -18.80 -10.47
CA LEU A 153 -3.84 -18.98 -9.06
C LEU A 153 -2.72 -19.59 -8.20
N HIS A 154 -1.67 -20.15 -8.81
CA HIS A 154 -0.51 -20.60 -8.03
C HIS A 154 0.07 -19.42 -7.26
N TRP A 155 0.62 -19.66 -6.05
CA TRP A 155 1.13 -18.55 -5.20
C TRP A 155 2.20 -17.69 -5.87
N THR A 156 2.93 -18.22 -6.87
CA THR A 156 3.85 -17.43 -7.73
C THR A 156 3.17 -16.82 -8.95
N GLY A 157 1.87 -17.05 -9.14
CA GLY A 157 1.09 -16.58 -10.27
C GLY A 157 0.69 -15.12 -10.16
N SER A 158 0.13 -14.58 -11.24
CA SER A 158 -0.21 -13.15 -11.35
C SER A 158 -1.31 -12.72 -10.39
N LEU A 159 -2.25 -13.61 -10.03
CA LEU A 159 -3.36 -13.27 -9.12
C LEU A 159 -2.95 -13.19 -7.64
N ASN A 160 -1.76 -13.71 -7.30
CA ASN A 160 -1.16 -13.56 -5.97
C ASN A 160 -0.05 -12.50 -5.94
N ASN A 161 0.11 -11.72 -7.01
CA ASN A 161 1.11 -10.66 -7.07
C ASN A 161 0.63 -9.42 -6.32
N TRP A 162 1.28 -9.10 -5.20
CA TRP A 162 0.93 -7.95 -4.36
C TRP A 162 1.07 -6.63 -5.10
N ASN A 163 2.13 -6.44 -5.91
CA ASN A 163 2.39 -5.20 -6.64
C ASN A 163 1.21 -4.79 -7.54
N HIS A 164 0.49 -5.77 -8.06
CA HIS A 164 -0.62 -5.54 -8.97
C HIS A 164 -1.99 -5.60 -8.30
N MET A 165 -2.19 -6.58 -7.41
CA MET A 165 -3.52 -6.92 -6.88
C MET A 165 -3.84 -6.25 -5.54
N CYS A 166 -2.84 -5.97 -4.70
CA CYS A 166 -3.06 -5.63 -3.29
C CYS A 166 -2.51 -4.24 -2.90
N ALA A 167 -1.38 -3.82 -3.50
CA ALA A 167 -0.61 -2.66 -3.08
C ALA A 167 -1.45 -1.38 -2.96
N GLU A 168 -2.33 -1.14 -3.92
CA GLU A 168 -3.13 0.08 -4.04
C GLU A 168 -4.11 0.27 -2.87
N CYS A 169 -4.57 -0.84 -2.27
CA CYS A 169 -5.45 -0.81 -1.09
C CYS A 169 -4.68 -0.94 0.24
N HIS A 170 -3.46 -1.45 0.22
CA HIS A 170 -2.68 -1.73 1.42
C HIS A 170 -1.52 -0.76 1.67
N SER A 171 -1.29 0.20 0.76
CA SER A 171 -0.21 1.19 0.85
C SER A 171 -0.66 2.55 0.34
N THR A 172 0.12 3.59 0.59
CA THR A 172 -0.17 4.97 0.21
C THR A 172 0.70 5.40 -0.97
N GLY A 173 0.11 6.10 -1.94
CA GLY A 173 0.85 6.70 -3.06
C GLY A 173 1.55 5.68 -3.96
N VAL A 174 0.89 4.57 -4.24
CA VAL A 174 1.49 3.44 -4.99
C VAL A 174 1.65 3.78 -6.47
N VAL A 175 2.86 3.57 -6.98
CA VAL A 175 3.17 3.59 -8.40
C VAL A 175 3.73 2.23 -8.79
N LYS A 176 2.97 1.46 -9.58
CA LYS A 176 3.30 0.06 -9.91
C LYS A 176 4.59 -0.10 -10.70
N ASN A 177 4.87 0.82 -11.63
CA ASN A 177 6.07 0.84 -12.48
C ASN A 177 6.39 -0.52 -13.12
N PHE A 178 5.38 -1.18 -13.70
CA PHE A 178 5.60 -2.44 -14.38
C PHE A 178 6.18 -2.22 -15.78
N ASN A 179 7.36 -2.74 -16.02
CA ASN A 179 7.98 -2.77 -17.34
C ASN A 179 7.65 -4.10 -18.03
N ALA A 180 6.75 -4.06 -19.00
CA ALA A 180 6.27 -5.27 -19.68
C ALA A 180 7.35 -5.93 -20.56
N GLN A 181 8.27 -5.15 -21.16
CA GLN A 181 9.33 -5.68 -22.02
C GLN A 181 10.37 -6.48 -21.22
N LYS A 182 10.67 -6.01 -20.00
CA LYS A 182 11.64 -6.66 -19.10
C LYS A 182 10.95 -7.60 -18.12
N ASN A 183 9.62 -7.55 -18.01
CA ASN A 183 8.82 -8.29 -17.03
C ASN A 183 9.27 -8.00 -15.58
N ILE A 184 9.50 -6.72 -15.24
CA ILE A 184 10.03 -6.26 -13.95
C ILE A 184 9.04 -5.29 -13.33
N PHE A 185 8.85 -5.38 -12.00
CA PHE A 185 8.21 -4.36 -11.18
C PHE A 185 9.27 -3.49 -10.50
N GLU A 186 9.14 -2.18 -10.63
CA GLU A 186 9.90 -1.17 -9.87
C GLU A 186 8.92 -0.37 -9.00
N THR A 187 8.02 -1.08 -8.32
CA THR A 187 6.95 -0.51 -7.52
C THR A 187 7.50 0.40 -6.44
N ARG A 188 6.92 1.59 -6.35
CA ARG A 188 7.18 2.58 -5.30
C ARG A 188 5.90 2.90 -4.57
N TYR A 189 6.04 3.37 -3.37
CA TYR A 189 4.96 3.87 -2.52
C TYR A 189 5.51 4.99 -1.65
N GLU A 190 4.67 5.91 -1.26
CA GLU A 190 5.04 6.96 -0.30
C GLU A 190 5.15 6.36 1.10
N GLU A 191 4.16 5.57 1.50
CA GLU A 191 4.19 4.81 2.76
C GLU A 191 3.67 3.39 2.53
N ILE A 192 4.31 2.43 3.22
CA ILE A 192 3.99 1.00 3.03
C ILE A 192 2.60 0.65 3.59
N ASP A 193 2.09 1.41 4.54
CA ASP A 193 0.77 1.24 5.16
C ASP A 193 -0.27 2.19 4.56
N VAL A 194 -1.53 2.07 5.00
CA VAL A 194 -2.62 2.95 4.60
C VAL A 194 -2.61 4.19 5.49
N SER A 195 -1.89 5.21 5.05
CA SER A 195 -1.70 6.46 5.77
C SER A 195 -2.74 7.53 5.42
N CYS A 196 -2.56 8.75 5.93
CA CYS A 196 -3.49 9.87 5.76
C CYS A 196 -3.81 10.15 4.30
N GLU A 197 -2.80 10.23 3.46
CA GLU A 197 -2.92 10.59 2.05
C GLU A 197 -3.51 9.47 1.18
N ALA A 198 -3.64 8.23 1.69
CA ALA A 198 -4.37 7.16 0.99
C ALA A 198 -5.87 7.47 0.86
N CYS A 199 -6.43 8.22 1.83
CA CYS A 199 -7.84 8.62 1.85
C CYS A 199 -8.03 10.10 1.46
N HIS A 200 -7.12 10.96 1.87
CA HIS A 200 -7.23 12.42 1.66
C HIS A 200 -6.59 12.90 0.35
N GLY A 201 -5.81 12.05 -0.31
CA GLY A 201 -5.02 12.43 -1.49
C GLY A 201 -3.75 13.22 -1.14
N PRO A 202 -2.93 13.56 -2.16
CA PRO A 202 -1.67 14.27 -2.01
C PRO A 202 -1.82 15.62 -1.30
N GLY A 203 -1.02 15.85 -0.24
CA GLY A 203 -1.20 16.94 0.72
C GLY A 203 -0.41 18.20 0.45
N SER A 204 0.47 18.28 -0.56
CA SER A 204 1.39 19.41 -0.73
C SER A 204 0.67 20.77 -0.83
N SER A 205 -0.37 20.86 -1.64
CA SER A 205 -1.16 22.10 -1.80
C SER A 205 -1.86 22.53 -0.51
N HIS A 206 -2.34 21.56 0.29
CA HIS A 206 -2.95 21.83 1.59
C HIS A 206 -1.90 22.37 2.59
N VAL A 207 -0.73 21.74 2.66
CA VAL A 207 0.37 22.17 3.54
C VAL A 207 0.83 23.58 3.16
N GLU A 208 1.04 23.85 1.88
CA GLU A 208 1.39 25.21 1.41
C GLU A 208 0.35 26.25 1.81
N TRP A 209 -0.92 25.93 1.62
CA TRP A 209 -2.01 26.83 2.03
C TRP A 209 -2.02 27.07 3.54
N ALA A 210 -1.83 26.01 4.34
CA ALA A 210 -1.90 26.09 5.79
C ALA A 210 -0.76 26.91 6.42
N VAL A 211 0.44 26.90 5.81
CA VAL A 211 1.61 27.61 6.32
C VAL A 211 1.78 29.03 5.74
N ARG A 212 0.98 29.41 4.75
CA ARG A 212 1.04 30.78 4.22
C ARG A 212 0.70 31.80 5.32
N PRO A 213 1.48 32.88 5.44
CA PRO A 213 1.08 34.02 6.29
C PRO A 213 -0.32 34.46 5.86
N LYS A 214 -1.27 34.46 6.77
CA LYS A 214 -2.57 35.09 6.52
C LYS A 214 -2.30 36.59 6.39
N GLU A 215 -2.37 37.11 5.17
CA GLU A 215 -2.46 38.55 4.98
C GLU A 215 -3.68 39.02 5.80
N MET A 216 -3.45 39.93 6.76
CA MET A 216 -4.56 40.53 7.48
C MET A 216 -5.39 41.28 6.44
N GLU A 217 -6.60 40.78 6.18
CA GLU A 217 -7.57 41.53 5.38
C GLU A 217 -7.72 42.92 6.00
N PRO A 218 -7.46 44.00 5.25
CA PRO A 218 -7.68 45.34 5.77
C PRO A 218 -9.19 45.52 5.99
N GLY A 219 -9.66 45.40 7.24
CA GLY A 219 -11.05 45.62 7.58
C GLY A 219 -11.72 44.71 8.60
N SER A 220 -11.09 43.67 9.14
CA SER A 220 -11.69 42.91 10.24
C SER A 220 -11.44 43.61 11.60
N ASN A 221 -12.03 44.78 11.79
CA ASN A 221 -12.25 45.32 13.13
C ASN A 221 -13.28 44.41 13.82
N SER A 222 -12.81 43.51 14.67
CA SER A 222 -13.67 42.87 15.66
C SER A 222 -14.11 43.92 16.69
N GLU A 223 -15.22 44.58 16.42
CA GLU A 223 -15.98 45.18 17.50
C GLU A 223 -16.49 44.03 18.38
N ARG A 224 -15.74 43.76 19.44
CA ARG A 224 -16.28 43.01 20.59
C ARG A 224 -17.36 43.90 21.22
N LEU A 225 -18.60 43.52 21.00
CA LEU A 225 -19.69 43.95 21.84
C LEU A 225 -19.42 43.47 23.27
N SER A 226 -19.23 44.44 24.15
CA SER A 226 -19.23 44.34 25.61
C SER A 226 -20.54 43.78 26.15
#